data_c6126d78bd6a6d06025b41fa176f3df8
#
_entry.id   c6126d78bd6a6d06025b41fa176f3df8
#
_cell.length_a   1.000
_cell.length_b   1.000
_cell.length_c   1.000
_cell.angle_alpha   90.00
_cell.angle_beta   90.00
_cell.angle_gamma   90.00
#
_symmetry.space_group_name_H-M   'P 1'
#
loop_
_entity.id
_entity.type
_entity.pdbx_description
1 polymer ?
#
loop_
_entity_poly.entity_id
_entity_poly.type
_entity_poly.pdbx_seq_one_letter_code
_entity_poly.pdbx_strand_id
1 'polypeptide(L)'
;MALVIASYFSEYLCPYDPYLQDLGNAKAVPSAAHIFGTDRYGRDMLSRVIVGSKTSIYSTLLLVAFITVLGTMIGVFCAWKGTWVDTVLMRISDVFLAFPGLVFALAVAAALGGGVHNAIIALGAISWPKYARVARSETLAQKETVYLRAAKLSGCGTWKLIFKHILPNITGPILVTAMLDIGTMMMELAGLSFLGLGAKPPVAEWGSMMSDTRNLLTTHPWVTLAPGFAIFVSVMIFNLLGDTVRDWLDPRNGR
;
A
#
# COMPACT_ATOMS: atom_id res chain seq x y z
N MET A 1 3.53 9.86 10.60
CA MET A 1 2.24 10.37 11.15
C MET A 1 1.87 11.74 10.58
N ALA A 2 2.74 12.76 10.63
CA ALA A 2 2.43 14.11 10.11
C ALA A 2 1.95 14.10 8.64
N LEU A 3 2.60 13.33 7.76
CA LEU A 3 2.24 13.21 6.34
C LEU A 3 0.81 12.64 6.14
N VAL A 4 0.41 11.64 6.92
CA VAL A 4 -0.93 11.04 6.84
C VAL A 4 -1.98 12.04 7.34
N ILE A 5 -1.69 12.77 8.43
CA ILE A 5 -2.58 13.82 8.94
C ILE A 5 -2.70 14.96 7.93
N ALA A 6 -1.58 15.44 7.38
CA ALA A 6 -1.57 16.48 6.35
C ALA A 6 -2.37 16.07 5.11
N SER A 7 -2.26 14.82 4.66
CA SER A 7 -3.04 14.31 3.53
C SER A 7 -4.54 14.23 3.80
N TYR A 8 -4.95 14.02 5.06
CA TYR A 8 -6.37 14.07 5.44
C TYR A 8 -6.96 15.47 5.26
N PHE A 9 -6.21 16.48 5.70
CA PHE A 9 -6.59 17.89 5.60
C PHE A 9 -6.11 18.55 4.29
N SER A 10 -5.75 17.77 3.28
CA SER A 10 -5.17 18.26 2.03
C SER A 10 -6.02 19.32 1.32
N GLU A 11 -7.35 19.21 1.36
CA GLU A 11 -8.26 20.18 0.77
C GLU A 11 -8.12 21.59 1.38
N TYR A 12 -7.83 21.68 2.68
CA TYR A 12 -7.61 22.95 3.39
C TYR A 12 -6.19 23.52 3.19
N LEU A 13 -5.26 22.69 2.73
CA LEU A 13 -3.87 23.09 2.50
C LEU A 13 -3.60 23.55 1.07
N CYS A 14 -4.58 23.41 0.18
CA CYS A 14 -4.45 23.79 -1.23
C CYS A 14 -4.48 25.32 -1.38
N PRO A 15 -3.45 25.95 -2.03
CA PRO A 15 -3.46 27.37 -2.32
C PRO A 15 -4.58 27.78 -3.29
N TYR A 16 -4.93 26.88 -4.21
CA TYR A 16 -5.97 27.08 -5.23
C TYR A 16 -6.91 25.88 -5.25
N ASP A 17 -8.09 26.04 -5.87
CA ASP A 17 -8.97 24.90 -6.18
C ASP A 17 -8.24 23.93 -7.13
N PRO A 18 -7.98 22.69 -6.72
CA PRO A 18 -7.22 21.71 -7.51
C PRO A 18 -7.94 21.24 -8.79
N TYR A 19 -9.22 21.57 -8.94
CA TYR A 19 -10.05 21.16 -10.08
C TYR A 19 -10.43 22.32 -11.02
N LEU A 20 -10.24 23.57 -10.59
CA LEU A 20 -10.52 24.75 -11.38
C LEU A 20 -9.60 24.79 -12.61
N GLN A 21 -10.18 24.86 -13.80
CA GLN A 21 -9.47 24.94 -15.06
C GLN A 21 -9.32 26.40 -15.52
N ASP A 22 -8.10 26.78 -15.89
CA ASP A 22 -7.77 28.08 -16.47
C ASP A 22 -6.91 27.86 -17.72
N LEU A 23 -7.57 27.72 -18.86
CA LEU A 23 -6.88 27.43 -20.12
C LEU A 23 -5.95 28.57 -20.56
N GLY A 24 -6.15 29.81 -20.07
CA GLY A 24 -5.27 30.95 -20.32
C GLY A 24 -3.88 30.73 -19.69
N ASN A 25 -3.81 30.02 -18.58
CA ASN A 25 -2.59 29.68 -17.86
C ASN A 25 -2.18 28.20 -18.06
N ALA A 26 -2.59 27.56 -19.16
CA ALA A 26 -2.24 26.18 -19.43
C ALA A 26 -0.73 26.02 -19.62
N LYS A 27 -0.12 25.01 -18.93
CA LYS A 27 1.29 24.67 -18.97
C LYS A 27 2.23 25.82 -18.54
N ALA A 28 1.76 26.72 -17.67
CA ALA A 28 2.58 27.80 -17.15
C ALA A 28 3.78 27.22 -16.36
N VAL A 29 4.91 27.87 -16.51
CA VAL A 29 6.15 27.50 -15.80
C VAL A 29 6.00 27.76 -14.30
N PRO A 30 6.79 27.09 -13.45
CA PRO A 30 6.87 27.41 -12.03
C PRO A 30 7.11 28.90 -11.78
N SER A 31 6.29 29.50 -10.93
CA SER A 31 6.31 30.93 -10.62
C SER A 31 5.85 31.18 -9.17
N ALA A 32 5.95 32.43 -8.70
CA ALA A 32 5.43 32.78 -7.37
C ALA A 32 3.89 32.58 -7.24
N ALA A 33 3.14 32.68 -8.34
CA ALA A 33 1.71 32.39 -8.37
C ALA A 33 1.43 30.88 -8.39
N HIS A 34 2.21 30.11 -9.15
CA HIS A 34 2.06 28.67 -9.29
C HIS A 34 3.41 28.00 -9.03
N ILE A 35 3.69 27.61 -7.79
CA ILE A 35 5.00 27.10 -7.33
C ILE A 35 5.49 25.89 -8.16
N PHE A 36 4.59 24.98 -8.51
CA PHE A 36 4.88 23.82 -9.39
C PHE A 36 4.33 24.00 -10.82
N GLY A 37 4.02 25.24 -11.20
CA GLY A 37 3.38 25.53 -12.49
C GLY A 37 1.97 24.98 -12.60
N THR A 38 1.47 24.89 -13.84
CA THR A 38 0.11 24.41 -14.14
C THR A 38 0.14 23.26 -15.13
N ASP A 39 -0.92 22.44 -15.14
CA ASP A 39 -1.06 21.33 -16.06
C ASP A 39 -1.62 21.78 -17.45
N ARG A 40 -1.93 20.80 -18.31
CA ARG A 40 -2.50 21.06 -19.65
C ARG A 40 -3.87 21.75 -19.64
N TYR A 41 -4.55 21.76 -18.52
CA TYR A 41 -5.84 22.42 -18.32
C TYR A 41 -5.72 23.73 -17.52
N GLY A 42 -4.49 24.17 -17.18
CA GLY A 42 -4.23 25.35 -16.36
C GLY A 42 -4.52 25.15 -14.86
N ARG A 43 -4.69 23.90 -14.40
CA ARG A 43 -4.90 23.60 -12.98
C ARG A 43 -3.59 23.71 -12.22
N ASP A 44 -3.63 24.26 -10.99
CA ASP A 44 -2.44 24.41 -10.15
C ASP A 44 -1.85 23.06 -9.73
N MET A 45 -0.60 22.81 -10.11
CA MET A 45 0.05 21.51 -9.86
C MET A 45 0.36 21.28 -8.38
N LEU A 46 0.70 22.30 -7.60
CA LEU A 46 0.94 22.16 -6.16
C LEU A 46 -0.35 21.72 -5.45
N SER A 47 -1.45 22.39 -5.70
CA SER A 47 -2.77 22.04 -5.13
C SER A 47 -3.19 20.63 -5.52
N ARG A 48 -2.95 20.20 -6.77
CA ARG A 48 -3.23 18.85 -7.23
C ARG A 48 -2.34 17.78 -6.57
N VAL A 49 -1.08 18.08 -6.36
CA VAL A 49 -0.17 17.17 -5.62
C VAL A 49 -0.61 17.03 -4.17
N ILE A 50 -1.00 18.13 -3.53
CA ILE A 50 -1.47 18.13 -2.14
C ILE A 50 -2.77 17.31 -2.02
N VAL A 51 -3.79 17.58 -2.83
CA VAL A 51 -5.06 16.83 -2.76
C VAL A 51 -4.90 15.38 -3.23
N GLY A 52 -4.03 15.13 -4.20
CA GLY A 52 -3.69 13.78 -4.66
C GLY A 52 -3.06 12.90 -3.59
N SER A 53 -2.40 13.50 -2.59
CA SER A 53 -1.85 12.77 -1.45
C SER A 53 -2.91 11.97 -0.70
N LYS A 54 -4.12 12.52 -0.56
CA LYS A 54 -5.25 11.85 0.09
C LYS A 54 -5.57 10.54 -0.62
N THR A 55 -5.77 10.56 -1.94
CA THR A 55 -6.09 9.36 -2.71
C THR A 55 -4.92 8.38 -2.71
N SER A 56 -3.69 8.82 -2.98
CA SER A 56 -2.53 7.94 -3.12
C SER A 56 -2.15 7.27 -1.80
N ILE A 57 -2.07 8.04 -0.70
CA ILE A 57 -1.66 7.51 0.60
C ILE A 57 -2.74 6.60 1.19
N TYR A 58 -4.00 7.03 1.22
CA TYR A 58 -5.06 6.22 1.84
C TYR A 58 -5.37 4.96 1.05
N SER A 59 -5.29 5.00 -0.30
CA SER A 59 -5.43 3.80 -1.12
C SER A 59 -4.32 2.78 -0.83
N THR A 60 -3.08 3.25 -0.65
CA THR A 60 -1.95 2.39 -0.28
C THR A 60 -2.13 1.79 1.12
N LEU A 61 -2.50 2.61 2.11
CA LEU A 61 -2.73 2.14 3.48
C LEU A 61 -3.88 1.13 3.54
N LEU A 62 -4.97 1.38 2.81
CA LEU A 62 -6.09 0.46 2.70
C LEU A 62 -5.66 -0.88 2.07
N LEU A 63 -4.86 -0.82 0.98
CA LEU A 63 -4.32 -2.02 0.34
C LEU A 63 -3.46 -2.82 1.32
N VAL A 64 -2.49 -2.19 1.99
CA VAL A 64 -1.60 -2.86 2.95
C VAL A 64 -2.39 -3.45 4.12
N ALA A 65 -3.36 -2.72 4.67
CA ALA A 65 -4.23 -3.23 5.72
C ALA A 65 -5.03 -4.45 5.25
N PHE A 66 -5.61 -4.38 4.04
CA PHE A 66 -6.37 -5.48 3.46
C PHE A 66 -5.52 -6.75 3.27
N ILE A 67 -4.34 -6.65 2.63
CA ILE A 67 -3.47 -7.81 2.38
C ILE A 67 -2.90 -8.38 3.69
N THR A 68 -2.60 -7.51 4.66
CA THR A 68 -2.10 -7.93 5.98
C THR A 68 -3.15 -8.74 6.71
N VAL A 69 -4.38 -8.25 6.81
CA VAL A 69 -5.48 -8.94 7.50
C VAL A 69 -5.82 -10.24 6.79
N LEU A 70 -6.06 -10.18 5.47
CA LEU A 70 -6.42 -11.36 4.67
C LEU A 70 -5.33 -12.45 4.72
N GLY A 71 -4.09 -12.07 4.47
CA GLY A 71 -2.97 -13.02 4.47
C GLY A 71 -2.73 -13.60 5.87
N THR A 72 -2.80 -12.77 6.93
CA THR A 72 -2.66 -13.25 8.31
C THR A 72 -3.75 -14.27 8.66
N MET A 73 -5.01 -14.00 8.32
CA MET A 73 -6.12 -14.93 8.57
C MET A 73 -5.89 -16.27 7.86
N ILE A 74 -5.50 -16.24 6.59
CA ILE A 74 -5.21 -17.44 5.81
C ILE A 74 -4.02 -18.19 6.41
N GLY A 75 -2.93 -17.51 6.73
CA GLY A 75 -1.71 -18.13 7.27
C GLY A 75 -1.93 -18.79 8.63
N VAL A 76 -2.62 -18.11 9.56
CA VAL A 76 -2.99 -18.66 10.86
C VAL A 76 -3.91 -19.87 10.71
N PHE A 77 -4.91 -19.77 9.82
CA PHE A 77 -5.83 -20.87 9.54
C PHE A 77 -5.09 -22.10 8.99
N CYS A 78 -4.21 -21.92 8.01
CA CYS A 78 -3.38 -22.98 7.46
C CYS A 78 -2.53 -23.66 8.54
N ALA A 79 -1.79 -22.88 9.31
CA ALA A 79 -0.92 -23.40 10.37
C ALA A 79 -1.72 -24.11 11.47
N TRP A 80 -2.93 -23.61 11.78
CA TRP A 80 -3.77 -24.22 12.80
C TRP A 80 -4.36 -25.56 12.37
N LYS A 81 -4.98 -25.59 11.18
CA LYS A 81 -5.61 -26.81 10.63
C LYS A 81 -4.59 -27.86 10.25
N GLY A 82 -3.46 -27.45 9.64
CA GLY A 82 -2.46 -28.38 9.10
C GLY A 82 -3.06 -29.25 7.98
N THR A 83 -2.45 -30.43 7.78
CA THR A 83 -2.92 -31.46 6.86
C THR A 83 -3.08 -30.98 5.40
N TRP A 84 -4.04 -31.54 4.65
CA TRP A 84 -4.28 -31.22 3.25
C TRP A 84 -4.71 -29.75 3.01
N VAL A 85 -5.41 -29.12 3.98
CA VAL A 85 -5.85 -27.72 3.87
C VAL A 85 -4.64 -26.79 3.76
N ASP A 86 -3.66 -26.98 4.64
CA ASP A 86 -2.40 -26.23 4.61
C ASP A 86 -1.67 -26.44 3.27
N THR A 87 -1.57 -27.69 2.85
CA THR A 87 -0.89 -28.04 1.60
C THR A 87 -1.56 -27.37 0.39
N VAL A 88 -2.88 -27.45 0.28
CA VAL A 88 -3.63 -26.88 -0.88
C VAL A 88 -3.50 -25.36 -0.91
N LEU A 89 -3.76 -24.68 0.23
CA LEU A 89 -3.69 -23.22 0.27
C LEU A 89 -2.28 -22.68 0.03
N MET A 90 -1.25 -23.38 0.51
CA MET A 90 0.14 -23.00 0.23
C MET A 90 0.52 -23.29 -1.23
N ARG A 91 0.00 -24.32 -1.88
CA ARG A 91 0.18 -24.53 -3.32
C ARG A 91 -0.50 -23.45 -4.15
N ILE A 92 -1.69 -23.01 -3.77
CA ILE A 92 -2.34 -21.84 -4.38
C ILE A 92 -1.45 -20.61 -4.21
N SER A 93 -0.93 -20.37 -3.00
CA SER A 93 0.03 -19.29 -2.73
C SER A 93 1.27 -19.37 -3.62
N ASP A 94 1.81 -20.59 -3.86
CA ASP A 94 2.96 -20.81 -4.74
C ASP A 94 2.66 -20.40 -6.19
N VAL A 95 1.47 -20.70 -6.68
CA VAL A 95 1.03 -20.31 -8.03
C VAL A 95 1.01 -18.78 -8.16
N PHE A 96 0.42 -18.06 -7.20
CA PHE A 96 0.41 -16.59 -7.23
C PHE A 96 1.81 -15.98 -7.24
N LEU A 97 2.74 -16.55 -6.46
CA LEU A 97 4.12 -16.05 -6.36
C LEU A 97 5.00 -16.47 -7.55
N ALA A 98 4.57 -17.41 -8.38
CA ALA A 98 5.29 -17.79 -9.58
C ALA A 98 5.12 -16.78 -10.73
N PHE A 99 4.06 -15.95 -10.68
CA PHE A 99 3.84 -14.92 -11.69
C PHE A 99 4.49 -13.59 -11.29
N PRO A 100 4.97 -12.78 -12.28
CA PRO A 100 5.38 -11.42 -12.00
C PRO A 100 4.20 -10.59 -11.46
N GLY A 101 4.29 -10.16 -10.20
CA GLY A 101 3.18 -9.56 -9.45
C GLY A 101 2.46 -8.43 -10.19
N LEU A 102 3.23 -7.43 -10.62
CA LEU A 102 2.66 -6.27 -11.31
C LEU A 102 1.96 -6.64 -12.62
N VAL A 103 2.50 -7.63 -13.38
CA VAL A 103 1.89 -8.06 -14.66
C VAL A 103 0.55 -8.76 -14.44
N PHE A 104 0.47 -9.60 -13.41
CA PHE A 104 -0.78 -10.25 -13.04
C PHE A 104 -1.81 -9.23 -12.53
N ALA A 105 -1.38 -8.31 -11.65
CA ALA A 105 -2.25 -7.24 -11.15
C ALA A 105 -2.78 -6.35 -12.29
N LEU A 106 -1.94 -6.06 -13.30
CA LEU A 106 -2.33 -5.31 -14.50
C LEU A 106 -3.45 -6.04 -15.26
N ALA A 107 -3.30 -7.34 -15.49
CA ALA A 107 -4.32 -8.13 -16.19
C ALA A 107 -5.66 -8.17 -15.44
N VAL A 108 -5.60 -8.36 -14.11
CA VAL A 108 -6.80 -8.38 -13.25
C VAL A 108 -7.45 -7.00 -13.20
N ALA A 109 -6.68 -5.92 -12.97
CA ALA A 109 -7.21 -4.56 -12.91
C ALA A 109 -7.84 -4.15 -14.25
N ALA A 110 -7.24 -4.54 -15.38
CA ALA A 110 -7.79 -4.29 -16.71
C ALA A 110 -9.11 -5.05 -16.93
N ALA A 111 -9.18 -6.32 -16.54
CA ALA A 111 -10.40 -7.12 -16.62
C ALA A 111 -11.55 -6.55 -15.76
N LEU A 112 -11.22 -5.93 -14.64
CA LEU A 112 -12.18 -5.25 -13.75
C LEU A 112 -12.57 -3.84 -14.24
N GLY A 113 -12.00 -3.34 -15.34
CA GLY A 113 -12.33 -2.02 -15.93
C GLY A 113 -11.58 -0.84 -15.32
N GLY A 114 -10.50 -1.07 -14.60
CA GLY A 114 -9.63 -0.04 -14.00
C GLY A 114 -10.29 0.71 -12.84
N GLY A 115 -9.61 1.77 -12.36
CA GLY A 115 -10.04 2.53 -11.19
C GLY A 115 -9.30 2.12 -9.93
N VAL A 116 -9.16 3.05 -8.97
CA VAL A 116 -8.39 2.84 -7.73
C VAL A 116 -8.86 1.62 -6.95
N HIS A 117 -10.17 1.42 -6.80
CA HIS A 117 -10.72 0.27 -6.09
C HIS A 117 -10.36 -1.05 -6.76
N ASN A 118 -10.46 -1.12 -8.09
CA ASN A 118 -10.11 -2.31 -8.85
C ASN A 118 -8.60 -2.58 -8.83
N ALA A 119 -7.76 -1.53 -8.81
CA ALA A 119 -6.32 -1.65 -8.61
C ALA A 119 -5.98 -2.22 -7.21
N ILE A 120 -6.67 -1.76 -6.15
CA ILE A 120 -6.53 -2.31 -4.79
C ILE A 120 -6.94 -3.79 -4.75
N ILE A 121 -8.06 -4.17 -5.38
CA ILE A 121 -8.51 -5.56 -5.45
C ILE A 121 -7.49 -6.42 -6.20
N ALA A 122 -6.99 -5.95 -7.34
CA ALA A 122 -6.03 -6.66 -8.17
C ALA A 122 -4.69 -6.91 -7.44
N LEU A 123 -4.12 -5.88 -6.83
CA LEU A 123 -2.91 -6.01 -6.01
C LEU A 123 -3.17 -6.84 -4.76
N GLY A 124 -4.32 -6.67 -4.13
CA GLY A 124 -4.73 -7.46 -2.97
C GLY A 124 -4.81 -8.95 -3.26
N ALA A 125 -5.38 -9.31 -4.41
CA ALA A 125 -5.51 -10.70 -4.83
C ALA A 125 -4.17 -11.42 -5.02
N ILE A 126 -3.09 -10.69 -5.29
CA ILE A 126 -1.78 -11.27 -5.57
C ILE A 126 -0.79 -11.12 -4.41
N SER A 127 -0.98 -10.14 -3.53
CA SER A 127 0.01 -9.82 -2.48
C SER A 127 -0.24 -10.52 -1.15
N TRP A 128 -1.43 -11.08 -0.92
CA TRP A 128 -1.77 -11.82 0.31
C TRP A 128 -0.86 -13.02 0.62
N PRO A 129 -0.28 -13.77 -0.39
CA PRO A 129 0.53 -14.95 -0.12
C PRO A 129 1.77 -14.68 0.72
N LYS A 130 2.40 -13.52 0.54
CA LYS A 130 3.56 -13.08 1.35
C LYS A 130 3.20 -13.06 2.83
N TYR A 131 2.09 -12.42 3.18
CA TYR A 131 1.60 -12.31 4.57
C TYR A 131 1.13 -13.65 5.12
N ALA A 132 0.47 -14.46 4.29
CA ALA A 132 0.04 -15.80 4.68
C ALA A 132 1.22 -16.70 5.07
N ARG A 133 2.33 -16.63 4.34
CA ARG A 133 3.55 -17.38 4.67
C ARG A 133 4.20 -16.91 5.96
N VAL A 134 4.31 -15.60 6.17
CA VAL A 134 4.85 -15.04 7.42
C VAL A 134 3.98 -15.47 8.60
N ALA A 135 2.67 -15.23 8.53
CA ALA A 135 1.74 -15.59 9.60
C ALA A 135 1.71 -17.11 9.88
N ARG A 136 1.80 -17.93 8.81
CA ARG A 136 1.89 -19.40 8.96
C ARG A 136 3.16 -19.82 9.67
N SER A 137 4.31 -19.30 9.27
CA SER A 137 5.61 -19.61 9.88
C SER A 137 5.62 -19.25 11.36
N GLU A 138 5.20 -18.04 11.70
CA GLU A 138 5.12 -17.56 13.08
C GLU A 138 4.12 -18.37 13.91
N THR A 139 2.96 -18.71 13.34
CA THR A 139 1.96 -19.55 14.03
C THR A 139 2.50 -20.95 14.33
N LEU A 140 3.21 -21.57 13.40
CA LEU A 140 3.84 -22.88 13.61
C LEU A 140 4.90 -22.80 14.71
N ALA A 141 5.73 -21.77 14.72
CA ALA A 141 6.71 -21.54 15.78
C ALA A 141 6.04 -21.40 17.15
N GLN A 142 4.95 -20.64 17.24
CA GLN A 142 4.20 -20.47 18.49
C GLN A 142 3.57 -21.80 18.97
N LYS A 143 3.08 -22.66 18.07
CA LYS A 143 2.49 -23.95 18.44
C LYS A 143 3.46 -24.89 19.18
N GLU A 144 4.75 -24.75 18.93
CA GLU A 144 5.80 -25.55 19.56
C GLU A 144 6.20 -25.05 20.96
N THR A 145 5.74 -23.86 21.37
CA THR A 145 6.08 -23.28 22.67
C THR A 145 5.44 -24.04 23.83
N VAL A 146 6.18 -24.16 24.95
CA VAL A 146 5.72 -24.88 26.15
C VAL A 146 4.46 -24.27 26.72
N TYR A 147 4.38 -22.95 26.75
CA TYR A 147 3.20 -22.26 27.32
C TYR A 147 1.91 -22.53 26.54
N LEU A 148 2.00 -22.63 25.20
CA LEU A 148 0.81 -22.92 24.37
C LEU A 148 0.36 -24.37 24.53
N ARG A 149 1.31 -25.30 24.66
CA ARG A 149 1.03 -26.71 24.97
C ARG A 149 0.38 -26.84 26.34
N ALA A 150 0.88 -26.12 27.35
CA ALA A 150 0.28 -26.09 28.69
C ALA A 150 -1.14 -25.52 28.68
N ALA A 151 -1.38 -24.41 27.98
CA ALA A 151 -2.70 -23.82 27.82
C ALA A 151 -3.71 -24.80 27.16
N LYS A 152 -3.25 -25.56 26.16
CA LYS A 152 -4.05 -26.60 25.51
C LYS A 152 -4.40 -27.74 26.45
N LEU A 153 -3.43 -28.21 27.24
CA LEU A 153 -3.64 -29.26 28.26
C LEU A 153 -4.59 -28.80 29.37
N SER A 154 -4.60 -27.52 29.70
CA SER A 154 -5.54 -26.91 30.67
C SER A 154 -6.95 -26.71 30.09
N GLY A 155 -7.28 -27.28 28.92
CA GLY A 155 -8.61 -27.22 28.34
C GLY A 155 -8.94 -25.91 27.60
N CYS A 156 -7.94 -25.09 27.26
CA CYS A 156 -8.16 -23.85 26.50
C CYS A 156 -8.67 -24.15 25.08
N GLY A 157 -9.87 -23.64 24.73
CA GLY A 157 -10.48 -23.85 23.43
C GLY A 157 -9.69 -23.19 22.29
N THR A 158 -9.84 -23.72 21.07
CA THR A 158 -9.13 -23.30 19.85
C THR A 158 -9.18 -21.78 19.60
N TRP A 159 -10.36 -21.17 19.63
CA TRP A 159 -10.51 -19.74 19.39
C TRP A 159 -9.77 -18.90 20.42
N LYS A 160 -9.81 -19.31 21.70
CA LYS A 160 -9.09 -18.63 22.77
C LYS A 160 -7.57 -18.75 22.57
N LEU A 161 -7.08 -19.91 22.12
CA LEU A 161 -5.67 -20.12 21.80
C LEU A 161 -5.23 -19.21 20.64
N ILE A 162 -6.02 -19.10 19.57
CA ILE A 162 -5.71 -18.27 18.41
C ILE A 162 -5.72 -16.79 18.79
N PHE A 163 -6.85 -16.26 19.31
CA PHE A 163 -7.03 -14.82 19.50
C PHE A 163 -6.31 -14.27 20.73
N LYS A 164 -6.14 -15.06 21.81
CA LYS A 164 -5.53 -14.58 23.05
C LYS A 164 -4.03 -14.92 23.17
N HIS A 165 -3.58 -15.97 22.49
CA HIS A 165 -2.19 -16.44 22.64
C HIS A 165 -1.38 -16.35 21.35
N ILE A 166 -1.92 -16.75 20.19
CA ILE A 166 -1.16 -16.76 18.93
C ILE A 166 -1.11 -15.38 18.31
N LEU A 167 -2.26 -14.80 17.96
CA LEU A 167 -2.33 -13.52 17.24
C LEU A 167 -1.52 -12.40 17.92
N PRO A 168 -1.64 -12.16 19.25
CA PRO A 168 -0.85 -11.10 19.87
C PRO A 168 0.68 -11.31 19.76
N ASN A 169 1.13 -12.57 19.79
CA ASN A 169 2.55 -12.89 19.73
C ASN A 169 3.14 -12.83 18.32
N ILE A 170 2.34 -13.03 17.27
CA ILE A 170 2.78 -12.94 15.87
C ILE A 170 2.56 -11.55 15.26
N THR A 171 1.86 -10.64 15.97
CA THR A 171 1.56 -9.29 15.46
C THR A 171 2.83 -8.49 15.18
N GLY A 172 3.89 -8.61 15.99
CA GLY A 172 5.14 -7.89 15.80
C GLY A 172 5.75 -8.13 14.42
N PRO A 173 6.15 -9.35 14.05
CA PRO A 173 6.69 -9.66 12.72
C PRO A 173 5.78 -9.28 11.56
N ILE A 174 4.45 -9.44 11.72
CA ILE A 174 3.46 -9.06 10.71
C ILE A 174 3.42 -7.54 10.53
N LEU A 175 3.44 -6.78 11.63
CA LEU A 175 3.41 -5.33 11.61
C LEU A 175 4.68 -4.75 10.97
N VAL A 176 5.84 -5.30 11.29
CA VAL A 176 7.10 -4.94 10.64
C VAL A 176 7.02 -5.18 9.13
N THR A 177 6.54 -6.35 8.72
CA THR A 177 6.35 -6.67 7.29
C THR A 177 5.41 -5.67 6.62
N ALA A 178 4.29 -5.32 7.27
CA ALA A 178 3.32 -4.37 6.74
C ALA A 178 3.90 -2.96 6.60
N MET A 179 4.65 -2.48 7.60
CA MET A 179 5.26 -1.15 7.57
C MET A 179 6.30 -1.00 6.47
N LEU A 180 7.17 -2.00 6.28
CA LEU A 180 8.16 -2.02 5.20
C LEU A 180 7.51 -2.16 3.81
N ASP A 181 6.31 -2.72 3.73
CA ASP A 181 5.61 -2.96 2.48
C ASP A 181 4.82 -1.74 1.97
N ILE A 182 4.56 -0.74 2.82
CA ILE A 182 3.82 0.47 2.42
C ILE A 182 4.49 1.15 1.23
N GLY A 183 5.81 1.33 1.26
CA GLY A 183 6.55 1.95 0.15
C GLY A 183 6.45 1.15 -1.14
N THR A 184 6.60 -0.17 -1.07
CA THR A 184 6.49 -1.09 -2.21
C THR A 184 5.08 -1.03 -2.82
N MET A 185 4.03 -1.15 -1.98
CA MET A 185 2.64 -1.11 -2.45
C MET A 185 2.25 0.25 -3.02
N MET A 186 2.81 1.35 -2.50
CA MET A 186 2.64 2.68 -3.08
C MET A 186 3.21 2.76 -4.49
N MET A 187 4.41 2.21 -4.71
CA MET A 187 5.04 2.16 -6.03
C MET A 187 4.25 1.27 -7.00
N GLU A 188 3.76 0.11 -6.57
CA GLU A 188 2.96 -0.80 -7.40
C GLU A 188 1.61 -0.18 -7.78
N LEU A 189 0.92 0.45 -6.82
CA LEU A 189 -0.34 1.14 -7.06
C LEU A 189 -0.16 2.33 -8.02
N ALA A 190 0.89 3.14 -7.80
CA ALA A 190 1.25 4.24 -8.70
C ALA A 190 1.63 3.73 -10.10
N GLY A 191 2.31 2.58 -10.19
CA GLY A 191 2.63 1.92 -11.46
C GLY A 191 1.38 1.49 -12.24
N LEU A 192 0.41 0.85 -11.59
CA LEU A 192 -0.88 0.53 -12.21
C LEU A 192 -1.64 1.78 -12.66
N SER A 193 -1.64 2.81 -11.82
CA SER A 193 -2.27 4.10 -12.14
C SER A 193 -1.58 4.78 -13.32
N PHE A 194 -0.24 4.74 -13.38
CA PHE A 194 0.55 5.26 -14.50
C PHE A 194 0.24 4.55 -15.82
N LEU A 195 -0.06 3.25 -15.78
CA LEU A 195 -0.49 2.46 -16.93
C LEU A 195 -1.98 2.68 -17.30
N GLY A 196 -2.67 3.61 -16.62
CA GLY A 196 -4.05 4.00 -16.94
C GLY A 196 -5.13 3.19 -16.23
N LEU A 197 -4.76 2.34 -15.27
CA LEU A 197 -5.71 1.52 -14.50
C LEU A 197 -6.01 2.07 -13.10
N GLY A 198 -5.51 3.28 -12.78
CA GLY A 198 -5.74 3.99 -11.52
C GLY A 198 -6.96 4.89 -11.51
N ALA A 199 -6.85 6.01 -10.78
CA ALA A 199 -7.92 6.99 -10.68
C ALA A 199 -8.30 7.59 -12.04
N LYS A 200 -9.60 7.71 -12.26
CA LYS A 200 -10.14 8.36 -13.47
C LYS A 200 -10.31 9.86 -13.23
N PRO A 201 -10.08 10.71 -14.24
CA PRO A 201 -10.37 12.14 -14.12
C PRO A 201 -11.80 12.41 -13.63
N PRO A 202 -12.04 13.45 -12.84
CA PRO A 202 -11.11 14.54 -12.47
C PRO A 202 -10.26 14.24 -11.22
N VAL A 203 -10.39 13.08 -10.59
CA VAL A 203 -9.73 12.73 -9.33
C VAL A 203 -8.21 12.89 -9.45
N ALA A 204 -7.61 13.63 -8.49
CA ALA A 204 -6.17 13.71 -8.38
C ALA A 204 -5.62 12.49 -7.64
N GLU A 205 -4.68 11.80 -8.29
CA GLU A 205 -3.91 10.69 -7.74
C GLU A 205 -2.55 10.71 -8.44
N TRP A 206 -1.46 10.53 -7.69
CA TRP A 206 -0.12 10.83 -8.19
C TRP A 206 0.29 10.01 -9.42
N GLY A 207 -0.01 8.70 -9.44
CA GLY A 207 0.32 7.84 -10.57
C GLY A 207 -0.47 8.19 -11.84
N SER A 208 -1.77 8.47 -11.70
CA SER A 208 -2.62 8.91 -12.82
C SER A 208 -2.25 10.30 -13.31
N MET A 209 -1.84 11.22 -12.41
CA MET A 209 -1.34 12.54 -12.79
C MET A 209 -0.07 12.43 -13.63
N MET A 210 0.86 11.53 -13.28
CA MET A 210 2.05 11.24 -14.10
C MET A 210 1.68 10.66 -15.46
N SER A 211 0.72 9.73 -15.49
CA SER A 211 0.21 9.14 -16.74
C SER A 211 -0.36 10.19 -17.68
N ASP A 212 -1.19 11.07 -17.15
CA ASP A 212 -1.85 12.14 -17.91
C ASP A 212 -0.87 13.15 -18.51
N THR A 213 0.28 13.32 -17.89
CA THR A 213 1.28 14.35 -18.26
C THR A 213 2.55 13.77 -18.85
N ARG A 214 2.66 12.44 -19.04
CA ARG A 214 3.87 11.75 -19.55
C ARG A 214 4.40 12.32 -20.87
N ASN A 215 3.50 12.77 -21.74
CA ASN A 215 3.86 13.36 -23.05
C ASN A 215 4.46 14.77 -22.89
N LEU A 216 4.33 15.39 -21.72
CA LEU A 216 4.90 16.71 -21.41
C LEU A 216 6.30 16.63 -20.79
N LEU A 217 6.80 15.41 -20.51
CA LEU A 217 8.07 15.23 -19.81
C LEU A 217 9.26 15.90 -20.51
N THR A 218 9.25 15.96 -21.83
CA THR A 218 10.32 16.57 -22.64
C THR A 218 10.18 18.08 -22.77
N THR A 219 8.96 18.61 -22.69
CA THR A 219 8.70 20.05 -22.93
C THR A 219 8.36 20.81 -21.64
N HIS A 220 7.68 20.17 -20.70
CA HIS A 220 7.21 20.76 -19.44
C HIS A 220 7.45 19.76 -18.29
N PRO A 221 8.72 19.42 -17.96
CA PRO A 221 9.05 18.32 -17.05
C PRO A 221 8.49 18.50 -15.64
N TRP A 222 8.33 19.73 -15.15
CA TRP A 222 7.81 20.01 -13.81
C TRP A 222 6.42 19.44 -13.58
N VAL A 223 5.56 19.40 -14.61
CA VAL A 223 4.18 18.90 -14.50
C VAL A 223 4.16 17.40 -14.17
N THR A 224 5.07 16.63 -14.77
CA THR A 224 5.14 15.18 -14.54
C THR A 224 6.02 14.84 -13.33
N LEU A 225 7.08 15.61 -13.10
CA LEU A 225 8.00 15.36 -11.99
C LEU A 225 7.43 15.73 -10.62
N ALA A 226 6.53 16.70 -10.54
CA ALA A 226 5.94 17.12 -9.26
C ALA A 226 5.21 15.96 -8.52
N PRO A 227 4.27 15.22 -9.13
CA PRO A 227 3.68 14.05 -8.49
C PRO A 227 4.67 12.90 -8.29
N GLY A 228 5.63 12.72 -9.21
CA GLY A 228 6.70 11.73 -9.05
C GLY A 228 7.59 12.00 -7.83
N PHE A 229 7.93 13.26 -7.58
CA PHE A 229 8.67 13.68 -6.39
C PHE A 229 7.86 13.45 -5.12
N ALA A 230 6.56 13.69 -5.15
CA ALA A 230 5.68 13.41 -4.01
C ALA A 230 5.62 11.90 -3.66
N ILE A 231 5.56 11.02 -4.68
CA ILE A 231 5.68 9.57 -4.48
C ILE A 231 7.03 9.24 -3.85
N PHE A 232 8.13 9.74 -4.41
CA PHE A 232 9.49 9.46 -3.93
C PHE A 232 9.66 9.85 -2.46
N VAL A 233 9.27 11.06 -2.08
CA VAL A 233 9.35 11.56 -0.69
C VAL A 233 8.47 10.70 0.24
N SER A 234 7.27 10.36 -0.18
CA SER A 234 6.35 9.55 0.62
C SER A 234 6.89 8.14 0.85
N VAL A 235 7.40 7.48 -0.19
CA VAL A 235 8.05 6.16 -0.09
C VAL A 235 9.25 6.21 0.84
N MET A 236 10.09 7.24 0.74
CA MET A 236 11.23 7.42 1.63
C MET A 236 10.81 7.56 3.10
N ILE A 237 9.79 8.38 3.36
CA ILE A 237 9.25 8.57 4.72
C ILE A 237 8.67 7.27 5.28
N PHE A 238 7.88 6.51 4.49
CA PHE A 238 7.30 5.27 4.95
C PHE A 238 8.35 4.17 5.16
N ASN A 239 9.38 4.09 4.32
CA ASN A 239 10.48 3.15 4.51
C ASN A 239 11.27 3.44 5.79
N LEU A 240 11.64 4.72 6.04
CA LEU A 240 12.31 5.12 7.28
C LEU A 240 11.45 4.83 8.53
N LEU A 241 10.14 5.05 8.42
CA LEU A 241 9.20 4.72 9.48
C LEU A 241 9.12 3.20 9.71
N GLY A 242 9.13 2.42 8.64
CA GLY A 242 9.16 0.96 8.69
C GLY A 242 10.41 0.43 9.39
N ASP A 243 11.58 0.96 9.06
CA ASP A 243 12.84 0.62 9.71
C ASP A 243 12.82 0.98 11.20
N THR A 244 12.31 2.18 11.54
CA THR A 244 12.19 2.61 12.94
C THR A 244 11.27 1.68 13.74
N VAL A 245 10.13 1.27 13.18
CA VAL A 245 9.20 0.33 13.81
C VAL A 245 9.82 -1.04 13.97
N ARG A 246 10.57 -1.51 12.98
CA ARG A 246 11.34 -2.76 13.04
C ARG A 246 12.35 -2.72 14.19
N ASP A 247 13.16 -1.65 14.27
CA ASP A 247 14.18 -1.52 15.30
C ASP A 247 13.57 -1.45 16.71
N TRP A 248 12.42 -0.80 16.85
CA TRP A 248 11.71 -0.71 18.13
C TRP A 248 11.08 -2.04 18.57
N LEU A 249 10.64 -2.86 17.61
CA LEU A 249 10.04 -4.18 17.88
C LEU A 249 11.08 -5.31 17.98
N ASP A 250 12.36 -5.04 17.64
CA ASP A 250 13.43 -6.05 17.77
C ASP A 250 13.86 -6.18 19.24
N PRO A 251 13.61 -7.35 19.87
CA PRO A 251 13.96 -7.58 21.28
C PRO A 251 15.48 -7.58 21.54
N ARG A 252 16.31 -7.57 20.50
CA ARG A 252 17.78 -7.54 20.64
C ARG A 252 18.34 -6.15 20.89
N ASN A 253 17.61 -5.10 20.54
CA ASN A 253 18.04 -3.69 20.73
C ASN A 253 17.82 -3.17 22.16
N GLY A 254 17.25 -3.96 23.05
CA GLY A 254 16.99 -3.63 24.47
C GLY A 254 18.06 -4.13 25.45
N ARG A 255 19.28 -4.44 24.96
CA ARG A 255 20.41 -4.81 25.84
C ARG A 255 21.58 -3.88 25.69
#